data_ebfd634fd12d1ee5b425d77793f0762e
#
_entry.id   ebfd634fd12d1ee5b425d77793f0762e
#
_cell.length_a   1.000
_cell.length_b   1.000
_cell.length_c   1.000
_cell.angle_alpha   90.00
_cell.angle_beta   90.00
_cell.angle_gamma   90.00
#
_symmetry.space_group_name_H-M   'P 1'
#
loop_
_entity.id
_entity.type
_entity.pdbx_description
1 polymer ?
#
loop_
_entity_poly.entity_id
_entity_poly.type
_entity_poly.pdbx_seq_one_letter_code
_entity_poly.pdbx_strand_id
1 'polypeptide(L)'
;MSVSALSSDRQIENLIVRYSHLGDEGNLAEFGALFDEADFVFGELTLRGGKAIEDLIGSTLVVHEDGTPRTRHITTNILIEVDETNGSAVARSSYNILQTAPDLLPLQVVGGGRYSDRFVRRNDAWHFARREVTIDFTGDTRFHLKGQQSA
;
A
#
# COMPACT_ATOMS: atom_id res chain seq x y z
N MET A 1 -30.73 -14.18 7.79
CA MET A 1 -30.11 -13.05 8.46
C MET A 1 -29.49 -12.14 7.41
N SER A 2 -29.90 -10.90 7.36
CA SER A 2 -29.25 -9.89 6.54
C SER A 2 -27.87 -9.64 7.15
N VAL A 3 -26.81 -9.91 6.39
CA VAL A 3 -25.47 -9.43 6.75
C VAL A 3 -25.56 -7.92 6.66
N SER A 4 -25.43 -7.23 7.78
CA SER A 4 -25.37 -5.77 7.79
C SER A 4 -24.23 -5.34 6.88
N ALA A 5 -24.50 -4.46 5.92
CA ALA A 5 -23.45 -3.90 5.07
C ALA A 5 -22.42 -3.18 5.98
N LEU A 6 -21.14 -3.35 5.65
CA LEU A 6 -20.08 -2.66 6.39
C LEU A 6 -20.25 -1.13 6.25
N SER A 7 -19.99 -0.40 7.31
CA SER A 7 -19.94 1.08 7.28
C SER A 7 -18.87 1.56 6.31
N SER A 8 -19.01 2.78 5.83
CA SER A 8 -18.08 3.38 4.86
C SER A 8 -16.66 3.44 5.38
N ASP A 9 -16.47 3.88 6.61
CA ASP A 9 -15.16 3.92 7.27
C ASP A 9 -14.51 2.53 7.36
N ARG A 10 -15.30 1.49 7.65
CA ARG A 10 -14.78 0.11 7.69
C ARG A 10 -14.40 -0.42 6.32
N GLN A 11 -15.19 -0.10 5.28
CA GLN A 11 -14.83 -0.46 3.91
C GLN A 11 -13.52 0.21 3.49
N ILE A 12 -13.34 1.49 3.83
CA ILE A 12 -12.13 2.25 3.52
C ILE A 12 -10.93 1.70 4.30
N GLU A 13 -11.10 1.42 5.59
CA GLU A 13 -10.04 0.80 6.40
C GLU A 13 -9.60 -0.54 5.80
N ASN A 14 -10.55 -1.35 5.33
CA ASN A 14 -10.24 -2.61 4.67
C ASN A 14 -9.43 -2.44 3.38
N LEU A 15 -9.65 -1.37 2.60
CA LEU A 15 -8.83 -1.05 1.43
C LEU A 15 -7.40 -0.70 1.84
N ILE A 16 -7.24 0.11 2.88
CA ILE A 16 -5.93 0.50 3.41
C ILE A 16 -5.15 -0.74 3.87
N VAL A 17 -5.81 -1.63 4.61
CA VAL A 17 -5.19 -2.86 5.13
C VAL A 17 -4.88 -3.85 3.99
N ARG A 18 -5.77 -3.99 3.01
CA ARG A 18 -5.58 -4.88 1.87
C ARG A 18 -4.33 -4.53 1.06
N TYR A 19 -4.05 -3.25 0.89
CA TYR A 19 -2.81 -2.78 0.27
C TYR A 19 -1.57 -3.39 0.93
N SER A 20 -1.51 -3.36 2.26
CA SER A 20 -0.41 -3.94 3.02
C SER A 20 -0.31 -5.45 2.85
N HIS A 21 -1.43 -6.17 2.97
CA HIS A 21 -1.44 -7.62 2.80
C HIS A 21 -0.97 -8.04 1.41
N LEU A 22 -1.53 -7.46 0.36
CA LEU A 22 -1.18 -7.81 -1.03
C LEU A 22 0.29 -7.52 -1.35
N GLY A 23 0.80 -6.39 -0.86
CA GLY A 23 2.22 -6.04 -1.00
C GLY A 23 3.13 -7.07 -0.32
N ASP A 24 2.84 -7.41 0.93
CA ASP A 24 3.64 -8.35 1.71
C ASP A 24 3.55 -9.80 1.21
N GLU A 25 2.44 -10.16 0.59
CA GLU A 25 2.25 -11.47 -0.05
C GLU A 25 2.93 -11.57 -1.42
N GLY A 26 3.34 -10.45 -2.00
CA GLY A 26 3.89 -10.40 -3.36
C GLY A 26 2.82 -10.57 -4.46
N ASN A 27 1.55 -10.37 -4.13
CA ASN A 27 0.43 -10.45 -5.07
C ASN A 27 0.28 -9.12 -5.82
N LEU A 28 1.18 -8.89 -6.78
CA LEU A 28 1.31 -7.61 -7.45
C LEU A 28 0.14 -7.31 -8.40
N ALA A 29 -0.49 -8.33 -8.97
CA ALA A 29 -1.64 -8.15 -9.85
C ALA A 29 -2.84 -7.58 -9.07
N GLU A 30 -3.20 -8.19 -7.95
CA GLU A 30 -4.30 -7.70 -7.10
C GLU A 30 -3.93 -6.40 -6.38
N PHE A 31 -2.66 -6.21 -6.02
CA PHE A 31 -2.15 -4.95 -5.51
C PHE A 31 -2.38 -3.81 -6.50
N GLY A 32 -1.98 -4.00 -7.76
CA GLY A 32 -2.21 -3.03 -8.82
C GLY A 32 -3.71 -2.77 -9.03
N ALA A 33 -4.54 -3.81 -9.03
CA ALA A 33 -5.97 -3.70 -9.24
C ALA A 33 -6.70 -2.79 -8.24
N LEU A 34 -6.14 -2.57 -7.06
CA LEU A 34 -6.67 -1.57 -6.10
C LEU A 34 -6.69 -0.15 -6.70
N PHE A 35 -5.88 0.10 -7.71
CA PHE A 35 -5.67 1.41 -8.31
C PHE A 35 -6.11 1.48 -9.78
N ASP A 36 -6.99 0.60 -10.25
CA ASP A 36 -7.39 0.53 -11.67
C ASP A 36 -7.92 1.86 -12.21
N GLU A 37 -8.62 2.64 -11.38
CA GLU A 37 -9.13 3.98 -11.73
C GLU A 37 -8.58 5.07 -10.80
N ALA A 38 -7.38 4.87 -10.27
CA ALA A 38 -6.79 5.73 -9.26
C ALA A 38 -5.38 6.22 -9.65
N ASP A 39 -4.98 7.31 -9.03
CA ASP A 39 -3.62 7.81 -9.11
C ASP A 39 -2.79 7.28 -7.93
N PHE A 40 -1.58 6.86 -8.21
CA PHE A 40 -0.57 6.49 -7.23
C PHE A 40 0.60 7.46 -7.33
N VAL A 41 0.86 8.18 -6.25
CA VAL A 41 1.88 9.23 -6.22
C VAL A 41 3.01 8.83 -5.29
N PHE A 42 4.21 8.84 -5.81
CA PHE A 42 5.43 8.52 -5.09
C PHE A 42 6.52 9.54 -5.46
N GLY A 43 6.79 10.48 -4.55
CA GLY A 43 7.66 11.60 -4.84
C GLY A 43 7.11 12.47 -5.99
N GLU A 44 7.90 12.64 -7.04
CA GLU A 44 7.48 13.38 -8.24
C GLU A 44 6.78 12.49 -9.29
N LEU A 45 6.75 11.17 -9.05
CA LEU A 45 6.14 10.21 -9.95
C LEU A 45 4.65 10.08 -9.65
N THR A 46 3.81 10.23 -10.68
CA THR A 46 2.39 9.91 -10.63
C THR A 46 2.09 8.84 -11.67
N LEU A 47 1.55 7.72 -11.21
CA LEU A 47 1.08 6.63 -12.06
C LEU A 47 -0.44 6.55 -12.00
N ARG A 48 -1.06 6.21 -13.12
CA ARG A 48 -2.49 5.96 -13.18
C ARG A 48 -2.78 4.56 -13.70
N GLY A 49 -3.64 3.86 -12.97
CA GLY A 49 -4.12 2.54 -13.35
C GLY A 49 -3.27 1.39 -12.80
N GLY A 50 -3.94 0.27 -12.56
CA GLY A 50 -3.35 -0.87 -11.87
C GLY A 50 -2.15 -1.50 -12.57
N LYS A 51 -2.20 -1.58 -13.91
CA LYS A 51 -1.10 -2.19 -14.68
C LYS A 51 0.21 -1.40 -14.57
N ALA A 52 0.14 -0.08 -14.61
CA ALA A 52 1.32 0.76 -14.45
C ALA A 52 1.96 0.59 -13.06
N ILE A 53 1.13 0.43 -12.05
CA ILE A 53 1.58 0.24 -10.66
C ILE A 53 2.17 -1.17 -10.49
N GLU A 54 1.49 -2.20 -10.99
CA GLU A 54 2.00 -3.57 -11.00
C GLU A 54 3.39 -3.65 -11.65
N ASP A 55 3.56 -3.03 -12.82
CA ASP A 55 4.82 -3.02 -13.55
C ASP A 55 5.94 -2.27 -12.78
N LEU A 56 5.63 -1.12 -12.19
CA LEU A 56 6.60 -0.38 -11.38
C LEU A 56 7.06 -1.21 -10.17
N ILE A 57 6.13 -1.71 -9.39
CA ILE A 57 6.45 -2.48 -8.19
C ILE A 57 7.20 -3.75 -8.56
N GLY A 58 6.77 -4.47 -9.59
CA GLY A 58 7.47 -5.67 -10.08
C GLY A 58 8.89 -5.41 -10.56
N SER A 59 9.16 -4.22 -11.10
CA SER A 59 10.51 -3.84 -11.55
C SER A 59 11.43 -3.38 -10.41
N THR A 60 10.88 -2.94 -9.29
CA THR A 60 11.64 -2.35 -8.18
C THR A 60 11.74 -3.24 -6.95
N LEU A 61 10.76 -4.10 -6.71
CA LEU A 61 10.68 -4.93 -5.51
C LEU A 61 11.57 -6.16 -5.62
N VAL A 62 12.33 -6.46 -4.56
CA VAL A 62 13.02 -7.75 -4.43
C VAL A 62 12.02 -8.79 -3.96
N VAL A 63 11.86 -9.86 -4.76
CA VAL A 63 11.06 -11.03 -4.39
C VAL A 63 12.01 -12.17 -4.10
N HIS A 64 11.87 -12.77 -2.91
CA HIS A 64 12.73 -13.86 -2.44
C HIS A 64 12.24 -15.23 -2.94
N GLU A 65 12.96 -16.29 -2.61
CA GLU A 65 12.65 -17.66 -3.07
C GLU A 65 11.26 -18.15 -2.68
N ASP A 66 10.72 -17.66 -1.56
CA ASP A 66 9.37 -18.00 -1.10
C ASP A 66 8.25 -17.29 -1.87
N GLY A 67 8.59 -16.47 -2.87
CA GLY A 67 7.65 -15.71 -3.67
C GLY A 67 7.17 -14.42 -3.02
N THR A 68 7.74 -14.04 -1.88
CA THR A 68 7.36 -12.83 -1.13
C THR A 68 8.53 -11.85 -0.99
N PRO A 69 8.27 -10.57 -0.72
CA PRO A 69 9.33 -9.62 -0.38
C PRO A 69 9.88 -9.78 1.04
N ARG A 70 9.35 -10.71 1.83
CA ARG A 70 9.70 -10.94 3.24
C ARG A 70 9.55 -9.70 4.11
N THR A 71 8.54 -8.91 3.81
CA THR A 71 8.20 -7.70 4.54
C THR A 71 6.93 -7.84 5.34
N ARG A 72 6.75 -6.94 6.29
CA ARG A 72 5.48 -6.69 6.96
C ARG A 72 5.25 -5.20 7.03
N HIS A 73 4.25 -4.71 6.29
CA HIS A 73 3.77 -3.35 6.44
C HIS A 73 2.87 -3.26 7.67
N ILE A 74 3.20 -2.37 8.58
CA ILE A 74 2.37 -2.04 9.74
C ILE A 74 1.80 -0.66 9.51
N THR A 75 0.50 -0.59 9.20
CA THR A 75 -0.22 0.67 9.00
C THR A 75 -0.94 1.03 10.29
N THR A 76 -0.69 2.23 10.78
CA THR A 76 -1.19 2.71 12.07
C THR A 76 -1.68 4.16 11.96
N ASN A 77 -2.25 4.67 13.05
CA ASN A 77 -2.66 6.06 13.16
C ASN A 77 -3.60 6.47 12.02
N ILE A 78 -4.55 5.58 11.72
CA ILE A 78 -5.49 5.75 10.61
C ILE A 78 -6.58 6.73 11.03
N LEU A 79 -6.70 7.82 10.28
CA LEU A 79 -7.75 8.82 10.44
C LEU A 79 -8.54 8.90 9.13
N ILE A 80 -9.83 8.58 9.19
CA ILE A 80 -10.72 8.55 8.02
C ILE A 80 -11.83 9.59 8.21
N GLU A 81 -12.06 10.41 7.19
CA GLU A 81 -13.13 11.40 7.14
C GLU A 81 -13.99 11.11 5.91
N VAL A 82 -15.27 10.80 6.12
CA VAL A 82 -16.20 10.39 5.07
C VAL A 82 -17.24 11.48 4.82
N ASP A 83 -17.43 11.82 3.57
CA ASP A 83 -18.57 12.62 3.08
C ASP A 83 -19.59 11.66 2.41
N GLU A 84 -20.54 11.19 3.20
CA GLU A 84 -21.57 10.26 2.72
C GLU A 84 -22.46 10.87 1.65
N THR A 85 -22.68 12.17 1.69
CA THR A 85 -23.54 12.88 0.73
C THR A 85 -22.93 12.88 -0.66
N ASN A 86 -21.63 13.17 -0.76
CA ASN A 86 -20.92 13.24 -2.03
C ASN A 86 -20.25 11.93 -2.42
N GLY A 87 -20.26 10.92 -1.56
CA GLY A 87 -19.59 9.63 -1.84
C GLY A 87 -18.08 9.78 -1.99
N SER A 88 -17.47 10.61 -1.16
CA SER A 88 -16.02 10.86 -1.14
C SER A 88 -15.48 10.71 0.27
N ALA A 89 -14.20 10.38 0.38
CA ALA A 89 -13.52 10.29 1.65
C ALA A 89 -12.03 10.62 1.51
N VAL A 90 -11.44 11.03 2.61
CA VAL A 90 -10.00 11.19 2.74
C VAL A 90 -9.51 10.38 3.94
N ALA A 91 -8.28 9.90 3.87
CA ALA A 91 -7.63 9.26 5.01
C ALA A 91 -6.16 9.64 5.08
N ARG A 92 -5.64 9.66 6.30
CA ARG A 92 -4.22 9.76 6.59
C ARG A 92 -3.83 8.61 7.49
N SER A 93 -2.66 8.05 7.24
CA SER A 93 -2.10 6.98 8.08
C SER A 93 -0.59 7.01 8.07
N SER A 94 0.01 6.32 9.01
CA SER A 94 1.45 6.08 9.08
C SER A 94 1.75 4.63 8.76
N TYR A 95 2.92 4.35 8.21
CA TYR A 95 3.35 2.98 7.96
C TYR A 95 4.81 2.77 8.37
N ASN A 96 5.12 1.56 8.78
CA ASN A 96 6.47 1.05 8.94
C ASN A 96 6.59 -0.28 8.21
N ILE A 97 7.76 -0.55 7.66
CA ILE A 97 8.06 -1.80 6.99
C ILE A 97 9.08 -2.56 7.80
N LEU A 98 8.68 -3.70 8.34
CA LEU A 98 9.59 -4.67 8.93
C LEU A 98 10.08 -5.62 7.85
N GLN A 99 11.34 -6.00 7.90
CA GLN A 99 11.88 -7.03 7.03
C GLN A 99 12.91 -7.89 7.76
N THR A 100 12.95 -9.16 7.38
CA THR A 100 14.03 -10.07 7.71
C THR A 100 14.37 -10.91 6.48
N ALA A 101 15.63 -11.18 6.26
CA ALA A 101 16.08 -12.13 5.25
C ALA A 101 17.05 -13.11 5.93
N PRO A 102 16.73 -14.40 6.04
CA PRO A 102 17.57 -15.36 6.75
C PRO A 102 19.03 -15.30 6.29
N ASP A 103 19.95 -15.26 7.26
CA ASP A 103 21.40 -15.19 7.05
C ASP A 103 21.92 -13.91 6.35
N LEU A 104 21.02 -12.99 5.97
CA LEU A 104 21.38 -11.78 5.23
C LEU A 104 21.01 -10.51 6.00
N LEU A 105 19.81 -10.45 6.54
CA LEU A 105 19.28 -9.28 7.24
C LEU A 105 18.54 -9.68 8.51
N PRO A 106 19.02 -9.30 9.70
CA PRO A 106 18.25 -9.46 10.93
C PRO A 106 16.94 -8.70 10.88
N LEU A 107 15.92 -9.19 11.61
CA LEU A 107 14.63 -8.50 11.71
C LEU A 107 14.82 -7.04 12.14
N GLN A 108 14.35 -6.12 11.33
CA GLN A 108 14.48 -4.67 11.57
C GLN A 108 13.44 -3.87 10.80
N VAL A 109 13.27 -2.62 11.18
CA VAL A 109 12.54 -1.64 10.37
C VAL A 109 13.43 -1.17 9.24
N VAL A 110 12.98 -1.36 7.99
CA VAL A 110 13.74 -0.96 6.80
C VAL A 110 13.26 0.36 6.18
N GLY A 111 12.10 0.84 6.59
CA GLY A 111 11.58 2.12 6.15
C GLY A 111 10.25 2.45 6.80
N GLY A 112 9.80 3.67 6.59
CA GLY A 112 8.51 4.11 7.07
C GLY A 112 8.18 5.52 6.60
N GLY A 113 6.90 5.86 6.72
CA GLY A 113 6.40 7.14 6.28
C GLY A 113 4.90 7.26 6.48
N ARG A 114 4.26 7.95 5.55
CA ARG A 114 2.85 8.30 5.64
C ARG A 114 2.14 8.04 4.32
N TYR A 115 0.85 7.75 4.44
CA TYR A 115 -0.08 7.74 3.32
C TYR A 115 -1.06 8.91 3.45
N SER A 116 -1.34 9.54 2.31
CA SER A 116 -2.43 10.49 2.14
C SER A 116 -3.33 9.96 1.03
N ASP A 117 -4.56 9.62 1.38
CA ASP A 117 -5.46 8.87 0.53
C ASP A 117 -6.74 9.64 0.23
N ARG A 118 -7.26 9.43 -0.97
CA ARG A 118 -8.62 9.82 -1.37
C ARG A 118 -9.36 8.58 -1.87
N PHE A 119 -10.64 8.53 -1.55
CA PHE A 119 -11.55 7.44 -1.92
C PHE A 119 -12.80 7.98 -2.57
N VAL A 120 -13.43 7.15 -3.38
CA VAL A 120 -14.68 7.45 -4.05
C VAL A 120 -15.60 6.23 -3.97
N ARG A 121 -16.90 6.48 -3.76
CA ARG A 121 -17.91 5.43 -3.81
C ARG A 121 -18.48 5.35 -5.22
N ARG A 122 -18.38 4.15 -5.82
CA ARG A 122 -18.98 3.83 -7.12
C ARG A 122 -19.73 2.51 -6.99
N ASN A 123 -20.97 2.46 -7.50
CA ASN A 123 -21.80 1.24 -7.45
C ASN A 123 -21.89 0.65 -6.04
N ASP A 124 -22.12 1.51 -5.04
CA ASP A 124 -22.23 1.18 -3.62
C ASP A 124 -20.99 0.54 -2.98
N ALA A 125 -19.83 0.65 -3.62
CA ALA A 125 -18.55 0.21 -3.10
C ALA A 125 -17.51 1.33 -3.08
N TRP A 126 -16.68 1.34 -2.06
CA TRP A 126 -15.58 2.30 -1.95
C TRP A 126 -14.35 1.81 -2.70
N HIS A 127 -13.64 2.74 -3.35
CA HIS A 127 -12.43 2.51 -4.12
C HIS A 127 -11.39 3.58 -3.83
N PHE A 128 -10.11 3.27 -3.99
CA PHE A 128 -9.08 4.30 -4.05
C PHE A 128 -9.35 5.22 -5.25
N ALA A 129 -9.22 6.53 -5.02
CA ALA A 129 -9.13 7.53 -6.08
C ALA A 129 -7.70 8.06 -6.21
N ARG A 130 -6.97 8.12 -5.09
CA ARG A 130 -5.56 8.53 -5.06
C ARG A 130 -4.89 8.02 -3.79
N ARG A 131 -3.67 7.54 -3.91
CA ARG A 131 -2.75 7.33 -2.78
C ARG A 131 -1.47 8.10 -3.04
N GLU A 132 -1.05 8.90 -2.07
CA GLU A 132 0.26 9.51 -2.04
C GLU A 132 1.10 8.88 -0.93
N VAL A 133 2.27 8.38 -1.30
CA VAL A 133 3.24 7.76 -0.38
C VAL A 133 4.35 8.75 -0.11
N THR A 134 4.56 9.07 1.15
CA THR A 134 5.70 9.89 1.62
C THR A 134 6.64 8.99 2.41
N ILE A 135 7.92 9.01 2.07
CA ILE A 135 8.96 8.34 2.85
C ILE A 135 9.51 9.35 3.86
N ASP A 136 9.41 9.03 5.15
CA ASP A 136 9.95 9.89 6.22
C ASP A 136 11.33 9.41 6.67
N PHE A 137 11.59 8.10 6.63
CA PHE A 137 12.88 7.52 6.99
C PHE A 137 13.13 6.21 6.25
N THR A 138 14.40 5.95 5.97
CA THR A 138 14.89 4.78 5.23
C THR A 138 16.02 4.13 6.00
N GLY A 139 15.89 2.82 6.21
CA GLY A 139 16.92 1.98 6.79
C GLY A 139 17.68 1.18 5.72
N ASP A 140 17.98 -0.07 6.02
CA ASP A 140 18.66 -0.97 5.08
C ASP A 140 17.64 -1.58 4.09
N THR A 141 17.59 -1.06 2.89
CA THR A 141 16.66 -1.50 1.83
C THR A 141 17.28 -2.44 0.81
N ARG A 142 18.51 -2.91 1.03
CA ARG A 142 19.23 -3.76 0.05
C ARG A 142 18.50 -5.05 -0.32
N PHE A 143 17.70 -5.59 0.60
CA PHE A 143 16.95 -6.83 0.38
C PHE A 143 15.46 -6.58 0.09
N HIS A 144 15.07 -5.32 -0.01
CA HIS A 144 13.72 -4.89 -0.32
C HIS A 144 13.60 -4.27 -1.72
N LEU A 145 14.56 -3.44 -2.10
CA LEU A 145 14.55 -2.71 -3.38
C LEU A 145 15.71 -3.13 -4.27
N LYS A 146 15.40 -3.45 -5.52
CA LYS A 146 16.42 -3.73 -6.54
C LYS A 146 17.29 -2.50 -6.78
N GLY A 147 18.57 -2.72 -7.09
CA GLY A 147 19.53 -1.64 -7.31
C GLY A 147 20.16 -1.09 -6.03
N GLN A 148 19.79 -1.57 -4.85
CA GLN A 148 20.35 -1.19 -3.56
C GLN A 148 21.41 -2.17 -3.03
N GLN A 149 21.66 -3.28 -3.76
CA GLN A 149 22.54 -4.38 -3.28
C GLN A 149 24.03 -4.06 -3.37
N SER A 150 24.42 -3.00 -4.09
CA SER A 150 25.81 -2.60 -4.24
C SER A 150 26.10 -1.37 -3.38
N ALA A 151 26.42 -1.62 -2.15
CA ALA A 151 27.08 -0.61 -1.32
C ALA A 151 28.48 -1.09 -0.96
#